data_123145423b25b806560f6787adc04685
#
_entry.id   123145423b25b806560f6787adc04685
#
_cell.length_a   1.000
_cell.length_b   1.000
_cell.length_c   1.000
_cell.angle_alpha   90.00
_cell.angle_beta   90.00
_cell.angle_gamma   90.00
#
_symmetry.space_group_name_H-M   'P 1'
#
loop_
_entity.id
_entity.type
_entity.pdbx_description
1 polymer ?
#
loop_
_entity_poly.entity_id
_entity_poly.type
_entity_poly.pdbx_seq_one_letter_code
_entity_poly.pdbx_strand_id
1 'polypeptide(L)'
;MSDKKPTNKMKPRSGLVTDGMERAPARGMLRAVGFKDDDFAKAQIGIASSWNEITPCNLSLDRLAKASKKGVIEAGGFPMQFGTISVSDGISMGHEGMHFSLVSREVIADSVEAVMQAERLDGMVTFAGCDKSLPGMMMAAARLDVASVFVYAGSIMPGKVDGRDVTIIDAFEAVGACARGLISEEEVDKIERAICPGEGACGGMYTANTMAAIGEAIGLSLPGSASPPSIDRRRDDYAIKSGAAVVELIRKGITTRQILTKKAFENAITILMALGGSTNAVLHLLAIAHEAEVDLTLEDFHRVGSKLPLLGDLKPFGKYVMTDVDKVGGIPVILRALLDAGLLHGDCLTVTGKTMAENLKEIRPPDPDGEILKAVKDPLSLGGGITILNGSLTPDGAVCKTAGVGVDLFEGPAKVFEREQAAMDALENGSIVAGDVVVIRYEGPKGGPGMREMLMITGAIKGAGLGKSVLLITDGRFSGGTTGLCVGHVSPEAVDGGPIAFVKNGDRVSIDVKKRTLDLLVDESEMTERRKSFKPLTHKYRRGVLAKYSKLVGSAAKGAVCD
;
A
#
# COMPACT_ATOMS: atom_id res chain seq x y z
N MET A 1 -6.71 -15.95 -36.20
CA MET A 1 -7.22 -14.68 -36.77
C MET A 1 -6.07 -13.72 -36.79
N SER A 2 -5.63 -13.20 -37.94
CA SER A 2 -4.48 -12.31 -38.02
C SER A 2 -4.83 -10.97 -37.35
N ASP A 3 -4.12 -10.62 -36.28
CA ASP A 3 -4.16 -9.28 -35.67
C ASP A 3 -3.67 -8.26 -36.71
N LYS A 4 -4.62 -7.67 -37.43
CA LYS A 4 -4.29 -6.50 -38.28
C LYS A 4 -3.78 -5.40 -37.33
N LYS A 5 -2.55 -4.91 -37.57
CA LYS A 5 -1.99 -3.77 -36.83
C LYS A 5 -2.99 -2.61 -36.86
N PRO A 6 -3.25 -1.96 -35.74
CA PRO A 6 -4.18 -0.84 -35.69
C PRO A 6 -3.73 0.25 -36.67
N THR A 7 -4.65 0.67 -37.54
CA THR A 7 -4.39 1.71 -38.55
C THR A 7 -4.40 3.13 -37.97
N ASN A 8 -4.95 3.29 -36.76
CA ASN A 8 -5.04 4.58 -36.04
C ASN A 8 -4.25 4.51 -34.74
N LYS A 9 -3.20 5.33 -34.60
CA LYS A 9 -2.39 5.42 -33.38
C LYS A 9 -3.17 5.81 -32.13
N MET A 10 -4.27 6.54 -32.28
CA MET A 10 -5.14 6.95 -31.17
C MET A 10 -6.08 5.85 -30.70
N LYS A 11 -6.22 4.78 -31.45
CA LYS A 11 -7.09 3.63 -31.15
C LYS A 11 -6.30 2.33 -31.20
N PRO A 12 -5.30 2.14 -30.35
CA PRO A 12 -4.43 0.97 -30.40
C PRO A 12 -5.20 -0.35 -30.15
N ARG A 13 -6.36 -0.27 -29.47
CA ARG A 13 -7.17 -1.45 -29.11
C ARG A 13 -8.64 -1.34 -29.51
N SER A 14 -9.27 -0.17 -29.31
CA SER A 14 -10.72 0.03 -29.50
C SER A 14 -11.15 -0.06 -30.98
N GLY A 15 -10.23 0.03 -31.92
CA GLY A 15 -10.51 -0.26 -33.32
C GLY A 15 -11.09 -1.66 -33.55
N LEU A 16 -10.71 -2.65 -32.73
CA LEU A 16 -11.27 -4.00 -32.78
C LEU A 16 -12.77 -4.05 -32.43
N VAL A 17 -13.29 -3.07 -31.72
CA VAL A 17 -14.70 -2.97 -31.31
C VAL A 17 -15.50 -2.09 -32.24
N THR A 18 -14.89 -1.05 -32.82
CA THR A 18 -15.64 0.00 -33.52
C THR A 18 -15.42 0.05 -35.02
N ASP A 19 -14.34 -0.52 -35.58
CA ASP A 19 -13.99 -0.36 -36.98
C ASP A 19 -14.48 -1.55 -37.83
N GLY A 20 -14.97 -1.26 -39.03
CA GLY A 20 -15.50 -2.26 -39.95
C GLY A 20 -17.03 -2.42 -39.89
N MET A 21 -17.60 -3.00 -40.95
CA MET A 21 -19.05 -3.18 -41.06
C MET A 21 -19.56 -4.22 -40.04
N GLU A 22 -18.77 -5.23 -39.74
CA GLU A 22 -19.08 -6.32 -38.80
C GLU A 22 -19.22 -5.81 -37.34
N ARG A 23 -18.74 -4.61 -37.06
CA ARG A 23 -18.85 -3.95 -35.74
C ARG A 23 -20.07 -3.04 -35.60
N ALA A 24 -20.98 -3.03 -36.57
CA ALA A 24 -22.22 -2.27 -36.49
C ALA A 24 -23.06 -2.59 -35.23
N PRO A 25 -23.19 -3.86 -34.78
CA PRO A 25 -23.89 -4.15 -33.52
C PRO A 25 -23.23 -3.49 -32.29
N ALA A 26 -21.91 -3.56 -32.16
CA ALA A 26 -21.18 -2.93 -31.06
C ALA A 26 -21.33 -1.42 -31.09
N ARG A 27 -21.20 -0.78 -32.26
CA ARG A 27 -21.45 0.68 -32.41
C ARG A 27 -22.90 1.04 -32.06
N GLY A 28 -23.88 0.19 -32.40
CA GLY A 28 -25.27 0.41 -32.02
C GLY A 28 -25.44 0.49 -30.48
N MET A 29 -24.80 -0.41 -29.73
CA MET A 29 -24.80 -0.40 -28.28
C MET A 29 -24.07 0.84 -27.72
N LEU A 30 -22.92 1.21 -28.31
CA LEU A 30 -22.18 2.39 -27.89
C LEU A 30 -22.96 3.69 -28.14
N ARG A 31 -23.76 3.77 -29.21
CA ARG A 31 -24.68 4.90 -29.44
C ARG A 31 -25.72 5.05 -28.33
N ALA A 32 -26.20 3.93 -27.78
CA ALA A 32 -27.18 3.96 -26.67
C ALA A 32 -26.57 4.55 -25.38
N VAL A 33 -25.24 4.48 -25.19
CA VAL A 33 -24.54 5.12 -24.07
C VAL A 33 -23.94 6.48 -24.42
N GLY A 34 -24.34 7.06 -25.57
CA GLY A 34 -24.08 8.47 -25.89
C GLY A 34 -23.03 8.74 -26.97
N PHE A 35 -22.45 7.70 -27.62
CA PHE A 35 -21.51 7.90 -28.74
C PHE A 35 -22.19 8.56 -29.93
N LYS A 36 -21.53 9.56 -30.49
CA LYS A 36 -21.85 10.20 -31.78
C LYS A 36 -20.86 9.73 -32.85
N ASP A 37 -21.14 10.10 -34.11
CA ASP A 37 -20.32 9.64 -35.24
C ASP A 37 -18.83 9.97 -35.06
N ASP A 38 -18.52 11.19 -34.63
CA ASP A 38 -17.15 11.65 -34.42
C ASP A 38 -16.45 10.96 -33.25
N ASP A 39 -17.19 10.37 -32.30
CA ASP A 39 -16.62 9.73 -31.13
C ASP A 39 -15.96 8.39 -31.44
N PHE A 40 -16.38 7.73 -32.52
CA PHE A 40 -15.79 6.47 -32.99
C PHE A 40 -14.35 6.61 -33.50
N ALA A 41 -13.90 7.84 -33.79
CA ALA A 41 -12.53 8.12 -34.18
C ALA A 41 -11.60 8.39 -32.98
N LYS A 42 -12.16 8.61 -31.78
CA LYS A 42 -11.42 8.98 -30.57
C LYS A 42 -10.90 7.74 -29.82
N ALA A 43 -9.82 7.96 -29.05
CA ALA A 43 -9.37 6.98 -28.05
C ALA A 43 -10.45 6.76 -26.98
N GLN A 44 -10.73 5.52 -26.64
CA GLN A 44 -11.68 5.14 -25.58
C GLN A 44 -10.93 4.96 -24.28
N ILE A 45 -11.22 5.80 -23.29
CA ILE A 45 -10.50 5.87 -22.03
C ILE A 45 -11.35 5.31 -20.90
N GLY A 46 -10.89 4.23 -20.26
CA GLY A 46 -11.50 3.69 -19.05
C GLY A 46 -11.28 4.63 -17.85
N ILE A 47 -12.34 4.96 -17.15
CA ILE A 47 -12.30 5.69 -15.88
C ILE A 47 -12.67 4.70 -14.79
N ALA A 48 -11.66 3.98 -14.29
CA ALA A 48 -11.82 2.91 -13.31
C ALA A 48 -11.84 3.48 -11.88
N SER A 49 -12.94 3.33 -11.16
CA SER A 49 -13.09 3.92 -9.82
C SER A 49 -13.50 2.89 -8.78
N SER A 50 -12.83 2.92 -7.63
CA SER A 50 -13.19 2.14 -6.44
C SER A 50 -14.15 2.92 -5.50
N TRP A 51 -14.91 3.85 -6.03
CA TRP A 51 -15.88 4.63 -5.27
C TRP A 51 -16.89 3.77 -4.53
N ASN A 52 -17.19 4.14 -3.29
CA ASN A 52 -18.32 3.65 -2.51
C ASN A 52 -18.64 4.63 -1.36
N GLU A 53 -19.80 4.44 -0.74
CA GLU A 53 -20.27 5.22 0.42
C GLU A 53 -19.98 4.55 1.77
N ILE A 54 -19.23 3.42 1.77
CA ILE A 54 -18.97 2.63 2.98
C ILE A 54 -17.85 3.25 3.81
N THR A 55 -16.86 3.87 3.16
CA THR A 55 -15.67 4.39 3.84
C THR A 55 -15.37 5.83 3.41
N PRO A 56 -14.93 6.70 4.34
CA PRO A 56 -14.55 8.08 4.00
C PRO A 56 -13.43 8.14 2.96
N CYS A 57 -12.57 7.11 2.90
CA CYS A 57 -11.46 7.05 1.95
C CYS A 57 -11.89 7.18 0.48
N ASN A 58 -13.10 6.73 0.14
CA ASN A 58 -13.56 6.61 -1.24
C ASN A 58 -14.66 7.59 -1.64
N LEU A 59 -15.18 8.39 -0.72
CA LEU A 59 -16.30 9.31 -0.99
C LEU A 59 -16.01 10.29 -2.11
N SER A 60 -14.82 10.89 -2.16
CA SER A 60 -14.42 11.86 -3.17
C SER A 60 -14.25 11.28 -4.58
N LEU A 61 -14.12 9.96 -4.72
CA LEU A 61 -13.73 9.33 -6.00
C LEU A 61 -14.76 9.52 -7.11
N ASP A 62 -16.05 9.60 -6.81
CA ASP A 62 -17.08 9.89 -7.83
C ASP A 62 -16.91 11.32 -8.41
N ARG A 63 -16.66 12.30 -7.55
CA ARG A 63 -16.38 13.68 -7.95
C ARG A 63 -15.12 13.76 -8.81
N LEU A 64 -14.05 13.10 -8.40
CA LEU A 64 -12.77 13.10 -9.12
C LEU A 64 -12.86 12.36 -10.47
N ALA A 65 -13.58 11.24 -10.53
CA ALA A 65 -13.83 10.53 -11.79
C ALA A 65 -14.60 11.41 -12.79
N LYS A 66 -15.64 12.14 -12.33
CA LYS A 66 -16.37 13.12 -13.15
C LYS A 66 -15.46 14.27 -13.62
N ALA A 67 -14.58 14.77 -12.78
CA ALA A 67 -13.61 15.80 -13.14
C ALA A 67 -12.62 15.29 -14.23
N SER A 68 -12.10 14.07 -14.07
CA SER A 68 -11.18 13.47 -15.05
C SER A 68 -11.80 13.30 -16.43
N LYS A 69 -13.11 12.98 -16.51
CA LYS A 69 -13.82 12.88 -17.79
C LYS A 69 -13.74 14.17 -18.59
N LYS A 70 -13.75 15.34 -17.94
CA LYS A 70 -13.58 16.65 -18.62
C LYS A 70 -12.22 16.72 -19.29
N GLY A 71 -11.13 16.36 -18.58
CA GLY A 71 -9.79 16.37 -19.12
C GLY A 71 -9.61 15.41 -20.30
N VAL A 72 -10.21 14.23 -20.25
CA VAL A 72 -10.22 13.27 -21.37
C VAL A 72 -10.91 13.88 -22.60
N ILE A 73 -12.08 14.51 -22.42
CA ILE A 73 -12.84 15.12 -23.52
C ILE A 73 -12.06 16.29 -24.12
N GLU A 74 -11.54 17.18 -23.29
CA GLU A 74 -10.75 18.34 -23.72
C GLU A 74 -9.48 17.94 -24.50
N ALA A 75 -8.86 16.80 -24.15
CA ALA A 75 -7.72 16.24 -24.85
C ALA A 75 -8.08 15.46 -26.13
N GLY A 76 -9.39 15.30 -26.44
CA GLY A 76 -9.88 14.64 -27.64
C GLY A 76 -10.11 13.13 -27.49
N GLY A 77 -10.18 12.59 -26.27
CA GLY A 77 -10.58 11.22 -25.98
C GLY A 77 -12.08 11.07 -25.68
N PHE A 78 -12.54 9.85 -25.52
CA PHE A 78 -13.89 9.53 -25.06
C PHE A 78 -13.84 8.74 -23.75
N PRO A 79 -14.33 9.30 -22.60
CA PRO A 79 -14.24 8.65 -21.30
C PRO A 79 -15.40 7.68 -21.06
N MET A 80 -15.08 6.49 -20.57
CA MET A 80 -16.03 5.43 -20.22
C MET A 80 -15.80 5.02 -18.76
N GLN A 81 -16.70 5.43 -17.88
CA GLN A 81 -16.58 5.16 -16.43
C GLN A 81 -17.16 3.80 -16.07
N PHE A 82 -16.41 3.07 -15.26
CA PHE A 82 -16.86 1.82 -14.63
C PHE A 82 -16.32 1.71 -13.19
N GLY A 83 -16.94 0.84 -12.40
CA GLY A 83 -16.62 0.65 -10.98
C GLY A 83 -15.89 -0.65 -10.71
N THR A 84 -15.13 -0.64 -9.61
CA THR A 84 -14.63 -1.83 -8.93
C THR A 84 -14.88 -1.71 -7.44
N ILE A 85 -14.53 -2.74 -6.67
CA ILE A 85 -14.73 -2.79 -5.22
C ILE A 85 -13.67 -2.00 -4.45
N SER A 86 -13.96 -1.75 -3.17
CA SER A 86 -12.96 -1.43 -2.15
C SER A 86 -13.42 -1.96 -0.80
N VAL A 87 -12.48 -2.38 0.04
CA VAL A 87 -12.69 -2.77 1.44
C VAL A 87 -12.03 -1.73 2.33
N SER A 88 -12.71 -1.33 3.39
CA SER A 88 -12.16 -0.41 4.39
C SER A 88 -11.35 -1.15 5.43
N ASP A 89 -10.04 -0.93 5.47
CA ASP A 89 -9.18 -1.52 6.49
C ASP A 89 -9.56 -1.03 7.89
N GLY A 90 -9.87 0.25 8.06
CA GLY A 90 -10.26 0.81 9.34
C GLY A 90 -11.54 0.20 9.94
N ILE A 91 -12.55 -0.06 9.09
CA ILE A 91 -13.81 -0.68 9.53
C ILE A 91 -13.63 -2.19 9.75
N SER A 92 -12.80 -2.85 8.95
CA SER A 92 -12.56 -4.29 9.02
C SER A 92 -11.59 -4.72 10.12
N MET A 93 -10.90 -3.77 10.75
CA MET A 93 -9.87 -4.04 11.76
C MET A 93 -10.46 -4.77 12.99
N GLY A 94 -9.74 -5.79 13.47
CA GLY A 94 -10.11 -6.50 14.70
C GLY A 94 -11.18 -7.58 14.54
N HIS A 95 -11.71 -7.84 13.35
CA HIS A 95 -12.67 -8.92 13.12
C HIS A 95 -12.42 -9.69 11.81
N GLU A 96 -13.20 -10.74 11.55
CA GLU A 96 -13.05 -11.64 10.39
C GLU A 96 -13.10 -10.92 9.03
N GLY A 97 -13.70 -9.72 8.94
CA GLY A 97 -13.73 -8.90 7.74
C GLY A 97 -12.34 -8.51 7.24
N MET A 98 -11.34 -8.44 8.12
CA MET A 98 -9.98 -8.05 7.76
C MET A 98 -9.29 -9.04 6.81
N HIS A 99 -9.70 -10.31 6.78
CA HIS A 99 -9.26 -11.28 5.78
C HIS A 99 -9.56 -10.85 4.34
N PHE A 100 -10.61 -10.07 4.13
CA PHE A 100 -11.00 -9.60 2.78
C PHE A 100 -10.21 -8.38 2.31
N SER A 101 -9.49 -7.71 3.19
CA SER A 101 -8.73 -6.50 2.87
C SER A 101 -7.68 -6.77 1.77
N LEU A 102 -6.68 -7.61 2.01
CA LEU A 102 -5.65 -7.89 1.00
C LEU A 102 -6.21 -8.63 -0.22
N VAL A 103 -7.17 -9.51 -0.03
CA VAL A 103 -7.85 -10.23 -1.12
C VAL A 103 -8.52 -9.25 -2.09
N SER A 104 -9.03 -8.12 -1.60
CA SER A 104 -9.64 -7.10 -2.46
C SER A 104 -8.65 -6.49 -3.45
N ARG A 105 -7.33 -6.49 -3.16
CA ARG A 105 -6.29 -6.04 -4.07
C ARG A 105 -6.29 -6.84 -5.38
N GLU A 106 -6.35 -8.17 -5.27
CA GLU A 106 -6.43 -9.07 -6.43
C GLU A 106 -7.75 -8.90 -7.19
N VAL A 107 -8.89 -8.89 -6.47
CA VAL A 107 -10.21 -8.71 -7.08
C VAL A 107 -10.31 -7.38 -7.83
N ILE A 108 -9.71 -6.32 -7.31
CA ILE A 108 -9.65 -5.03 -7.99
C ILE A 108 -8.86 -5.14 -9.30
N ALA A 109 -7.65 -5.72 -9.24
CA ALA A 109 -6.82 -5.91 -10.42
C ALA A 109 -7.55 -6.74 -11.49
N ASP A 110 -8.12 -7.89 -11.10
CA ASP A 110 -8.86 -8.79 -11.97
C ASP A 110 -10.09 -8.13 -12.59
N SER A 111 -10.88 -7.39 -11.80
CA SER A 111 -12.11 -6.75 -12.31
C SER A 111 -11.82 -5.61 -13.28
N VAL A 112 -10.78 -4.82 -13.04
CA VAL A 112 -10.33 -3.76 -13.95
C VAL A 112 -9.79 -4.39 -15.23
N GLU A 113 -8.96 -5.44 -15.12
CA GLU A 113 -8.46 -6.18 -16.27
C GLU A 113 -9.61 -6.73 -17.11
N ALA A 114 -10.59 -7.38 -16.50
CA ALA A 114 -11.73 -8.00 -17.21
C ALA A 114 -12.48 -6.97 -18.08
N VAL A 115 -12.78 -5.78 -17.55
CA VAL A 115 -13.45 -4.72 -18.31
C VAL A 115 -12.53 -4.17 -19.41
N MET A 116 -11.31 -3.82 -19.08
CA MET A 116 -10.36 -3.22 -20.03
C MET A 116 -10.03 -4.15 -21.20
N GLN A 117 -9.95 -5.47 -20.95
CA GLN A 117 -9.68 -6.45 -21.98
C GLN A 117 -10.91 -6.78 -22.81
N ALA A 118 -12.08 -6.97 -22.18
CA ALA A 118 -13.31 -7.30 -22.88
C ALA A 118 -13.77 -6.15 -23.81
N GLU A 119 -13.76 -4.91 -23.29
CA GLU A 119 -14.22 -3.74 -24.03
C GLU A 119 -13.12 -3.10 -24.89
N ARG A 120 -11.88 -3.60 -24.82
CA ARG A 120 -10.71 -3.16 -25.59
C ARG A 120 -10.42 -1.67 -25.48
N LEU A 121 -10.53 -1.12 -24.27
CA LEU A 121 -10.26 0.29 -24.03
C LEU A 121 -8.78 0.62 -24.26
N ASP A 122 -8.50 1.81 -24.80
CA ASP A 122 -7.16 2.20 -25.30
C ASP A 122 -6.21 2.66 -24.19
N GLY A 123 -6.74 3.18 -23.11
CA GLY A 123 -5.99 3.64 -21.94
C GLY A 123 -6.94 3.81 -20.76
N MET A 124 -6.41 4.12 -19.58
CA MET A 124 -7.23 4.29 -18.39
C MET A 124 -6.70 5.33 -17.40
N VAL A 125 -7.64 5.91 -16.63
CA VAL A 125 -7.35 6.64 -15.40
C VAL A 125 -7.95 5.84 -14.26
N THR A 126 -7.15 5.52 -13.25
CA THR A 126 -7.58 4.72 -12.10
C THR A 126 -7.70 5.57 -10.84
N PHE A 127 -8.75 5.35 -10.05
CA PHE A 127 -9.09 6.14 -8.86
C PHE A 127 -9.18 5.24 -7.64
N ALA A 128 -8.37 5.54 -6.62
CA ALA A 128 -8.34 4.77 -5.37
C ALA A 128 -8.11 5.65 -4.14
N GLY A 129 -8.66 5.22 -2.99
CA GLY A 129 -8.55 5.95 -1.72
C GLY A 129 -8.15 5.09 -0.53
N CYS A 130 -8.57 3.82 -0.47
CA CYS A 130 -8.30 2.93 0.65
C CYS A 130 -7.08 2.04 0.40
N ASP A 131 -6.44 1.55 1.44
CA ASP A 131 -5.13 0.88 1.51
C ASP A 131 -4.85 -0.13 0.40
N LYS A 132 -5.80 -0.99 0.06
CA LYS A 132 -5.61 -2.08 -0.91
C LYS A 132 -6.12 -1.73 -2.31
N SER A 133 -6.95 -0.69 -2.41
CA SER A 133 -7.41 -0.21 -3.72
C SER A 133 -6.29 0.52 -4.49
N LEU A 134 -5.37 1.21 -3.78
CA LEU A 134 -4.23 1.86 -4.45
C LEU A 134 -3.34 0.82 -5.16
N PRO A 135 -2.76 -0.17 -4.47
CA PRO A 135 -1.92 -1.16 -5.14
C PRO A 135 -2.71 -2.02 -6.14
N GLY A 136 -3.98 -2.37 -5.88
CA GLY A 136 -4.81 -3.11 -6.83
C GLY A 136 -4.98 -2.39 -8.18
N MET A 137 -5.19 -1.07 -8.16
CA MET A 137 -5.24 -0.25 -9.38
C MET A 137 -3.89 -0.15 -10.09
N MET A 138 -2.79 -0.06 -9.34
CA MET A 138 -1.44 -0.04 -9.91
C MET A 138 -1.06 -1.40 -10.51
N MET A 139 -1.47 -2.53 -9.89
CA MET A 139 -1.33 -3.88 -10.44
C MET A 139 -2.09 -4.02 -11.76
N ALA A 140 -3.36 -3.58 -11.81
CA ALA A 140 -4.13 -3.60 -13.05
C ALA A 140 -3.45 -2.79 -14.16
N ALA A 141 -2.90 -1.62 -13.84
CA ALA A 141 -2.17 -0.79 -14.79
C ALA A 141 -0.91 -1.49 -15.32
N ALA A 142 -0.14 -2.13 -14.45
CA ALA A 142 1.08 -2.86 -14.79
C ALA A 142 0.77 -4.10 -15.66
N ARG A 143 -0.25 -4.90 -15.28
CA ARG A 143 -0.68 -6.12 -15.97
C ARG A 143 -1.18 -5.83 -17.38
N LEU A 144 -2.00 -4.80 -17.53
CA LEU A 144 -2.62 -4.43 -18.82
C LEU A 144 -1.64 -3.79 -19.80
N ASP A 145 -0.59 -3.14 -19.31
CA ASP A 145 0.40 -2.41 -20.10
C ASP A 145 -0.21 -1.46 -21.14
N VAL A 146 -1.26 -0.74 -20.76
CA VAL A 146 -1.85 0.35 -21.55
C VAL A 146 -1.40 1.70 -20.99
N ALA A 147 -1.60 2.78 -21.74
CA ALA A 147 -1.43 4.13 -21.21
C ALA A 147 -2.32 4.31 -19.97
N SER A 148 -1.72 4.57 -18.80
CA SER A 148 -2.46 4.64 -17.53
C SER A 148 -1.97 5.80 -16.67
N VAL A 149 -2.89 6.43 -15.94
CA VAL A 149 -2.58 7.44 -14.92
C VAL A 149 -3.31 7.07 -13.63
N PHE A 150 -2.59 7.04 -12.52
CA PHE A 150 -3.15 6.75 -11.20
C PHE A 150 -3.51 8.05 -10.47
N VAL A 151 -4.70 8.10 -9.87
CA VAL A 151 -5.22 9.23 -9.09
C VAL A 151 -5.61 8.79 -7.69
N TYR A 152 -4.99 9.39 -6.70
CA TYR A 152 -5.29 9.19 -5.29
C TYR A 152 -6.43 10.08 -4.81
N ALA A 153 -7.29 9.58 -3.91
CA ALA A 153 -8.41 10.32 -3.34
C ALA A 153 -8.00 11.52 -2.47
N GLY A 154 -6.84 11.49 -1.86
CA GLY A 154 -6.35 12.45 -0.88
C GLY A 154 -6.54 12.00 0.57
N SER A 155 -5.72 12.55 1.46
CA SER A 155 -5.82 12.30 2.89
C SER A 155 -7.01 13.04 3.52
N ILE A 156 -7.55 12.48 4.62
CA ILE A 156 -8.52 13.16 5.48
C ILE A 156 -7.83 14.29 6.27
N MET A 157 -8.58 15.31 6.60
CA MET A 157 -8.12 16.31 7.59
C MET A 157 -7.98 15.65 8.97
N PRO A 158 -6.99 16.02 9.78
CA PRO A 158 -6.96 15.57 11.17
C PRO A 158 -8.14 16.13 11.94
N GLY A 159 -8.68 15.33 12.86
CA GLY A 159 -9.61 15.84 13.87
C GLY A 159 -8.89 16.62 14.96
N LYS A 160 -9.64 17.25 15.85
CA LYS A 160 -9.06 17.98 16.98
C LYS A 160 -9.75 17.62 18.29
N VAL A 161 -8.95 17.26 19.30
CA VAL A 161 -9.38 17.06 20.68
C VAL A 161 -8.44 17.87 21.58
N ASP A 162 -8.99 18.78 22.36
CA ASP A 162 -8.24 19.66 23.28
C ASP A 162 -7.04 20.37 22.63
N GLY A 163 -7.23 20.84 21.36
CA GLY A 163 -6.21 21.53 20.57
C GLY A 163 -5.17 20.64 19.90
N ARG A 164 -5.19 19.33 20.15
CA ARG A 164 -4.29 18.36 19.51
C ARG A 164 -4.93 17.74 18.27
N ASP A 165 -4.11 17.49 17.25
CA ASP A 165 -4.52 16.74 16.08
C ASP A 165 -4.65 15.25 16.41
N VAL A 166 -5.82 14.66 16.09
CA VAL A 166 -6.13 13.25 16.29
C VAL A 166 -6.45 12.57 14.96
N THR A 167 -6.12 11.29 14.89
CA THR A 167 -6.32 10.43 13.72
C THR A 167 -6.95 9.11 14.15
N ILE A 168 -7.27 8.23 13.20
CA ILE A 168 -7.80 6.90 13.50
C ILE A 168 -6.91 6.09 14.47
N ILE A 169 -5.60 6.29 14.46
CA ILE A 169 -4.68 5.59 15.37
C ILE A 169 -4.88 6.04 16.82
N ASP A 170 -5.16 7.32 17.04
CA ASP A 170 -5.44 7.84 18.37
C ASP A 170 -6.67 7.14 19.00
N ALA A 171 -7.66 6.72 18.20
CA ALA A 171 -8.81 5.94 18.69
C ALA A 171 -8.40 4.50 19.09
N PHE A 172 -7.56 3.81 18.31
CA PHE A 172 -7.08 2.48 18.69
C PHE A 172 -6.23 2.53 19.98
N GLU A 173 -5.38 3.55 20.12
CA GLU A 173 -4.61 3.76 21.35
C GLU A 173 -5.51 4.09 22.55
N ALA A 174 -6.56 4.91 22.34
CA ALA A 174 -7.52 5.27 23.37
C ALA A 174 -8.31 4.05 23.88
N VAL A 175 -8.77 3.17 22.99
CA VAL A 175 -9.43 1.91 23.38
C VAL A 175 -8.52 1.05 24.25
N GLY A 176 -7.25 0.89 23.86
CA GLY A 176 -6.26 0.15 24.66
C GLY A 176 -6.00 0.79 26.03
N ALA A 177 -5.92 2.12 26.10
CA ALA A 177 -5.73 2.85 27.36
C ALA A 177 -6.96 2.74 28.29
N CYS A 178 -8.17 2.84 27.71
CA CYS A 178 -9.43 2.70 28.44
C CYS A 178 -9.59 1.28 29.04
N ALA A 179 -9.26 0.24 28.27
CA ALA A 179 -9.29 -1.15 28.77
C ALA A 179 -8.36 -1.39 29.98
N ARG A 180 -7.36 -0.55 30.16
CA ARG A 180 -6.44 -0.55 31.31
C ARG A 180 -6.82 0.46 32.41
N GLY A 181 -7.94 1.16 32.26
CA GLY A 181 -8.39 2.19 33.21
C GLY A 181 -7.54 3.45 33.26
N LEU A 182 -6.73 3.73 32.23
CA LEU A 182 -5.86 4.90 32.14
C LEU A 182 -6.61 6.15 31.68
N ILE A 183 -7.67 5.98 30.90
CA ILE A 183 -8.59 7.05 30.47
C ILE A 183 -10.04 6.55 30.61
N SER A 184 -10.99 7.49 30.64
CA SER A 184 -12.42 7.17 30.75
C SER A 184 -13.05 6.83 29.38
N GLU A 185 -14.22 6.19 29.40
CA GLU A 185 -15.02 5.98 28.18
C GLU A 185 -15.47 7.32 27.55
N GLU A 186 -15.68 8.37 28.34
CA GLU A 186 -16.02 9.71 27.86
C GLU A 186 -14.88 10.33 27.03
N GLU A 187 -13.62 10.05 27.39
CA GLU A 187 -12.44 10.50 26.64
C GLU A 187 -12.33 9.72 25.32
N VAL A 188 -12.64 8.43 25.32
CA VAL A 188 -12.74 7.63 24.07
C VAL A 188 -13.82 8.20 23.14
N ASP A 189 -15.02 8.50 23.65
CA ASP A 189 -16.11 9.08 22.87
C ASP A 189 -15.74 10.44 22.22
N LYS A 190 -15.03 11.30 22.95
CA LYS A 190 -14.51 12.57 22.40
C LYS A 190 -13.57 12.34 21.21
N ILE A 191 -12.66 11.36 21.35
CA ILE A 191 -11.71 11.02 20.30
C ILE A 191 -12.46 10.41 19.10
N GLU A 192 -13.37 9.47 19.33
CA GLU A 192 -14.19 8.82 18.29
C GLU A 192 -14.90 9.85 17.42
N ARG A 193 -15.57 10.84 18.03
CA ARG A 193 -16.30 11.88 17.30
C ARG A 193 -15.41 12.80 16.48
N ALA A 194 -14.12 12.87 16.78
CA ALA A 194 -13.19 13.82 16.17
C ALA A 194 -12.34 13.21 15.05
N ILE A 195 -11.98 11.92 15.11
CA ILE A 195 -10.91 11.32 14.28
C ILE A 195 -11.15 11.32 12.78
N CYS A 196 -12.42 11.40 12.33
CA CYS A 196 -12.78 11.34 10.91
C CYS A 196 -13.74 12.49 10.55
N PRO A 197 -13.23 13.73 10.39
CA PRO A 197 -14.07 14.91 10.20
C PRO A 197 -14.64 15.09 8.78
N GLY A 198 -14.57 14.07 7.91
CA GLY A 198 -15.08 14.14 6.54
C GLY A 198 -14.51 13.08 5.62
N GLU A 199 -14.42 13.40 4.32
CA GLU A 199 -13.88 12.51 3.29
C GLU A 199 -12.35 12.49 3.28
N GLY A 200 -11.78 11.36 2.86
CA GLY A 200 -10.36 11.16 2.64
C GLY A 200 -9.81 9.89 3.29
N ALA A 201 -8.64 9.47 2.83
CA ALA A 201 -7.89 8.38 3.43
C ALA A 201 -7.23 8.81 4.74
N CYS A 202 -6.72 7.85 5.55
CA CYS A 202 -6.10 8.14 6.83
C CYS A 202 -5.06 9.26 6.77
N GLY A 203 -5.00 10.13 7.79
CA GLY A 203 -4.20 11.36 7.77
C GLY A 203 -2.69 11.17 7.94
N GLY A 204 -2.22 10.07 8.57
CA GLY A 204 -0.79 9.82 8.77
C GLY A 204 -0.11 9.12 7.58
N MET A 205 1.22 8.91 7.68
CA MET A 205 2.00 8.13 6.70
C MET A 205 1.76 6.63 6.88
N TYR A 206 0.47 6.26 6.79
CA TYR A 206 -0.01 4.88 6.80
C TYR A 206 -0.03 4.34 5.37
N THR A 207 -0.64 3.17 5.13
CA THR A 207 -0.51 2.49 3.84
C THR A 207 -1.02 3.32 2.65
N ALA A 208 -2.18 3.98 2.76
CA ALA A 208 -2.74 4.76 1.65
C ALA A 208 -1.83 5.93 1.24
N ASN A 209 -1.37 6.75 2.19
CA ASN A 209 -0.47 7.86 1.91
C ASN A 209 0.92 7.40 1.46
N THR A 210 1.41 6.28 2.00
CA THR A 210 2.65 5.64 1.51
C THR A 210 2.53 5.26 0.05
N MET A 211 1.44 4.57 -0.34
CA MET A 211 1.22 4.18 -1.74
C MET A 211 0.95 5.37 -2.66
N ALA A 212 0.35 6.44 -2.15
CA ALA A 212 0.18 7.69 -2.90
C ALA A 212 1.53 8.37 -3.19
N ALA A 213 2.40 8.49 -2.18
CA ALA A 213 3.77 9.00 -2.34
C ALA A 213 4.60 8.13 -3.31
N ILE A 214 4.45 6.81 -3.20
CA ILE A 214 5.03 5.84 -4.14
C ILE A 214 4.50 6.08 -5.56
N GLY A 215 3.20 6.36 -5.73
CA GLY A 215 2.60 6.65 -7.03
C GLY A 215 3.27 7.81 -7.76
N GLU A 216 3.67 8.86 -7.03
CA GLU A 216 4.48 9.95 -7.60
C GLU A 216 5.91 9.51 -7.91
N ALA A 217 6.58 8.86 -6.96
CA ALA A 217 7.99 8.48 -7.07
C ALA A 217 8.24 7.44 -8.18
N ILE A 218 7.30 6.51 -8.39
CA ILE A 218 7.37 5.50 -9.45
C ILE A 218 6.95 6.06 -10.83
N GLY A 219 6.35 7.26 -10.86
CA GLY A 219 5.96 7.95 -12.07
C GLY A 219 4.54 7.68 -12.58
N LEU A 220 3.67 6.99 -11.82
CA LEU A 220 2.29 6.66 -12.22
C LEU A 220 1.28 7.77 -11.91
N SER A 221 1.64 8.74 -11.07
CA SER A 221 0.80 9.87 -10.68
C SER A 221 1.40 11.20 -11.14
N LEU A 222 0.56 12.19 -11.32
CA LEU A 222 1.05 13.55 -11.60
C LEU A 222 1.84 14.09 -10.39
N PRO A 223 2.97 14.77 -10.64
CA PRO A 223 3.78 15.34 -9.58
C PRO A 223 2.99 16.31 -8.69
N GLY A 224 3.12 16.17 -7.36
CA GLY A 224 2.41 16.95 -6.35
C GLY A 224 0.99 16.47 -6.05
N SER A 225 0.51 15.43 -6.73
CA SER A 225 -0.87 14.94 -6.56
C SER A 225 -1.09 14.08 -5.31
N ALA A 226 -0.06 13.55 -4.66
CA ALA A 226 -0.22 12.72 -3.46
C ALA A 226 -0.61 13.53 -2.21
N SER A 227 -0.18 14.78 -2.12
CA SER A 227 -0.16 15.56 -0.88
C SER A 227 -1.46 16.30 -0.54
N PRO A 228 -2.18 16.97 -1.46
CA PRO A 228 -3.37 17.74 -1.12
C PRO A 228 -4.43 16.87 -0.43
N PRO A 229 -5.12 17.36 0.62
CA PRO A 229 -6.18 16.61 1.28
C PRO A 229 -7.39 16.41 0.36
N SER A 230 -8.25 15.44 0.67
CA SER A 230 -9.38 15.02 -0.16
C SER A 230 -10.35 16.17 -0.48
N ILE A 231 -10.58 17.05 0.49
CA ILE A 231 -11.50 18.20 0.36
C ILE A 231 -10.93 19.37 -0.44
N ASP A 232 -9.62 19.35 -0.77
CA ASP A 232 -8.96 20.43 -1.50
C ASP A 232 -9.36 20.42 -2.99
N ARG A 233 -9.71 21.60 -3.52
CA ARG A 233 -10.09 21.75 -4.94
C ARG A 233 -8.97 21.42 -5.93
N ARG A 234 -7.71 21.51 -5.51
CA ARG A 234 -6.58 21.06 -6.33
C ARG A 234 -6.71 19.58 -6.75
N ARG A 235 -7.47 18.76 -6.00
CA ARG A 235 -7.80 17.39 -6.39
C ARG A 235 -8.54 17.31 -7.71
N ASP A 236 -9.52 18.19 -7.92
CA ASP A 236 -10.29 18.24 -9.17
C ASP A 236 -9.39 18.63 -10.34
N ASP A 237 -8.49 19.59 -10.14
CA ASP A 237 -7.51 20.00 -11.16
C ASP A 237 -6.54 18.85 -11.52
N TYR A 238 -6.04 18.10 -10.52
CA TYR A 238 -5.23 16.92 -10.77
C TYR A 238 -6.00 15.83 -11.51
N ALA A 239 -7.27 15.63 -11.19
CA ALA A 239 -8.11 14.66 -11.90
C ALA A 239 -8.34 15.07 -13.36
N ILE A 240 -8.63 16.34 -13.65
CA ILE A 240 -8.75 16.88 -15.01
C ILE A 240 -7.43 16.68 -15.78
N LYS A 241 -6.30 17.09 -15.19
CA LYS A 241 -4.98 16.93 -15.80
C LYS A 241 -4.62 15.47 -16.04
N SER A 242 -5.01 14.55 -15.15
CA SER A 242 -4.79 13.11 -15.31
C SER A 242 -5.58 12.55 -16.49
N GLY A 243 -6.81 13.02 -16.69
CA GLY A 243 -7.62 12.69 -17.86
C GLY A 243 -7.00 13.16 -19.17
N ALA A 244 -6.42 14.36 -19.19
CA ALA A 244 -5.68 14.85 -20.36
C ALA A 244 -4.38 14.07 -20.58
N ALA A 245 -3.65 13.77 -19.50
CA ALA A 245 -2.36 13.09 -19.57
C ALA A 245 -2.47 11.68 -20.18
N VAL A 246 -3.50 10.88 -19.86
CA VAL A 246 -3.65 9.55 -20.45
C VAL A 246 -3.83 9.60 -21.96
N VAL A 247 -4.54 10.61 -22.49
CA VAL A 247 -4.71 10.81 -23.95
C VAL A 247 -3.37 11.18 -24.60
N GLU A 248 -2.57 12.02 -23.93
CA GLU A 248 -1.22 12.36 -24.39
C GLU A 248 -0.26 11.16 -24.37
N LEU A 249 -0.36 10.29 -23.36
CA LEU A 249 0.42 9.05 -23.31
C LEU A 249 0.11 8.16 -24.52
N ILE A 250 -1.18 7.99 -24.88
CA ILE A 250 -1.58 7.24 -26.08
C ILE A 250 -0.97 7.88 -27.33
N ARG A 251 -1.05 9.20 -27.46
CA ARG A 251 -0.52 9.94 -28.61
C ARG A 251 0.99 9.74 -28.76
N LYS A 252 1.71 9.69 -27.65
CA LYS A 252 3.15 9.44 -27.58
C LYS A 252 3.52 7.94 -27.70
N GLY A 253 2.55 7.04 -27.57
CA GLY A 253 2.78 5.58 -27.54
C GLY A 253 3.48 5.11 -26.28
N ILE A 254 3.25 5.81 -25.15
CA ILE A 254 3.83 5.46 -23.84
C ILE A 254 2.85 4.56 -23.09
N THR A 255 3.32 3.38 -22.67
CA THR A 255 2.57 2.40 -21.88
C THR A 255 3.07 2.37 -20.44
N THR A 256 2.31 1.70 -19.57
CA THR A 256 2.62 1.63 -18.14
C THR A 256 3.98 0.97 -17.87
N ARG A 257 4.33 -0.14 -18.54
CA ARG A 257 5.59 -0.84 -18.30
C ARG A 257 6.82 -0.05 -18.76
N GLN A 258 6.68 0.88 -19.70
CA GLN A 258 7.75 1.80 -20.05
C GLN A 258 8.08 2.78 -18.91
N ILE A 259 7.13 3.06 -18.04
CA ILE A 259 7.31 3.86 -16.82
C ILE A 259 7.83 2.98 -15.68
N LEU A 260 7.26 1.80 -15.49
CA LEU A 260 7.56 0.87 -14.40
C LEU A 260 8.85 0.09 -14.64
N THR A 261 9.98 0.78 -14.70
CA THR A 261 11.30 0.18 -14.82
C THR A 261 11.89 -0.19 -13.46
N LYS A 262 12.95 -1.01 -13.43
CA LYS A 262 13.69 -1.32 -12.18
C LYS A 262 14.10 -0.06 -11.43
N LYS A 263 14.61 0.98 -12.12
CA LYS A 263 14.95 2.28 -11.52
C LYS A 263 13.74 2.99 -10.91
N ALA A 264 12.57 2.91 -11.55
CA ALA A 264 11.35 3.49 -11.02
C ALA A 264 10.93 2.78 -9.71
N PHE A 265 11.07 1.46 -9.61
CA PHE A 265 10.86 0.74 -8.35
C PHE A 265 11.90 1.10 -7.29
N GLU A 266 13.16 1.35 -7.66
CA GLU A 266 14.17 1.87 -6.73
C GLU A 266 13.80 3.27 -6.21
N ASN A 267 13.24 4.15 -7.04
CA ASN A 267 12.67 5.43 -6.59
C ASN A 267 11.50 5.23 -5.62
N ALA A 268 10.63 4.25 -5.88
CA ALA A 268 9.53 3.90 -4.97
C ALA A 268 10.05 3.40 -3.60
N ILE A 269 11.08 2.56 -3.58
CA ILE A 269 11.75 2.14 -2.34
C ILE A 269 12.39 3.35 -1.65
N THR A 270 13.01 4.24 -2.40
CA THR A 270 13.66 5.44 -1.87
C THR A 270 12.69 6.32 -1.09
N ILE A 271 11.53 6.64 -1.66
CA ILE A 271 10.52 7.46 -0.97
C ILE A 271 9.90 6.73 0.22
N LEU A 272 9.65 5.41 0.10
CA LEU A 272 9.17 4.57 1.19
C LEU A 272 10.09 4.65 2.41
N MET A 273 11.39 4.50 2.19
CA MET A 273 12.41 4.51 3.24
C MET A 273 12.61 5.90 3.84
N ALA A 274 12.66 6.93 3.00
CA ALA A 274 12.88 8.32 3.45
C ALA A 274 11.73 8.90 4.27
N LEU A 275 10.49 8.44 4.05
CA LEU A 275 9.32 8.88 4.80
C LEU A 275 8.95 7.94 5.97
N GLY A 276 9.64 6.82 6.14
CA GLY A 276 9.30 5.82 7.17
C GLY A 276 7.89 5.25 6.98
N GLY A 277 7.53 4.94 5.75
CA GLY A 277 6.20 4.51 5.35
C GLY A 277 5.77 3.15 5.90
N SER A 278 4.64 2.65 5.42
CA SER A 278 4.06 1.37 5.84
C SER A 278 4.86 0.18 5.33
N THR A 279 5.05 -0.84 6.18
CA THR A 279 5.62 -2.14 5.80
C THR A 279 4.80 -2.85 4.71
N ASN A 280 3.50 -2.58 4.64
CA ASN A 280 2.63 -3.09 3.57
C ASN A 280 3.12 -2.72 2.16
N ALA A 281 3.80 -1.58 2.01
CA ALA A 281 4.33 -1.15 0.73
C ALA A 281 5.41 -2.11 0.18
N VAL A 282 6.14 -2.81 1.03
CA VAL A 282 7.08 -3.87 0.60
C VAL A 282 6.31 -4.95 -0.16
N LEU A 283 5.23 -5.48 0.45
CA LEU A 283 4.37 -6.48 -0.18
C LEU A 283 3.74 -5.95 -1.48
N HIS A 284 3.28 -4.70 -1.47
CA HIS A 284 2.59 -4.11 -2.62
C HIS A 284 3.54 -3.80 -3.78
N LEU A 285 4.76 -3.33 -3.50
CA LEU A 285 5.75 -3.09 -4.55
C LEU A 285 6.21 -4.39 -5.22
N LEU A 286 6.39 -5.47 -4.44
CA LEU A 286 6.68 -6.80 -5.01
C LEU A 286 5.54 -7.27 -5.93
N ALA A 287 4.28 -7.07 -5.53
CA ALA A 287 3.12 -7.45 -6.34
C ALA A 287 3.01 -6.59 -7.62
N ILE A 288 3.21 -5.28 -7.54
CA ILE A 288 3.18 -4.40 -8.72
C ILE A 288 4.35 -4.73 -9.66
N ALA A 289 5.54 -5.05 -9.12
CA ALA A 289 6.69 -5.44 -9.91
C ALA A 289 6.47 -6.78 -10.64
N HIS A 290 5.82 -7.74 -9.97
CA HIS A 290 5.40 -9.00 -10.59
C HIS A 290 4.51 -8.74 -11.82
N GLU A 291 3.47 -7.92 -11.67
CA GLU A 291 2.56 -7.55 -12.77
C GLU A 291 3.25 -6.73 -13.89
N ALA A 292 4.27 -5.97 -13.53
CA ALA A 292 5.08 -5.21 -14.48
C ALA A 292 6.17 -6.05 -15.16
N GLU A 293 6.33 -7.34 -14.80
CA GLU A 293 7.42 -8.22 -15.24
C GLU A 293 8.82 -7.68 -14.89
N VAL A 294 8.94 -7.00 -13.73
CA VAL A 294 10.18 -6.47 -13.20
C VAL A 294 10.69 -7.37 -12.08
N ASP A 295 11.92 -7.84 -12.20
CA ASP A 295 12.58 -8.64 -11.14
C ASP A 295 12.91 -7.74 -9.94
N LEU A 296 12.02 -7.73 -8.95
CA LEU A 296 12.14 -7.02 -7.68
C LEU A 296 12.14 -8.04 -6.53
N THR A 297 13.11 -7.94 -5.64
CA THR A 297 13.29 -8.86 -4.52
C THR A 297 13.37 -8.12 -3.18
N LEU A 298 13.21 -8.83 -2.06
CA LEU A 298 13.41 -8.25 -0.72
C LEU A 298 14.82 -7.68 -0.54
N GLU A 299 15.85 -8.25 -1.20
CA GLU A 299 17.23 -7.75 -1.13
C GLU A 299 17.36 -6.36 -1.79
N ASP A 300 16.56 -6.03 -2.80
CA ASP A 300 16.56 -4.68 -3.38
C ASP A 300 16.13 -3.62 -2.35
N PHE A 301 15.18 -3.95 -1.47
CA PHE A 301 14.78 -3.04 -0.38
C PHE A 301 15.92 -2.79 0.59
N HIS A 302 16.73 -3.81 0.88
CA HIS A 302 17.91 -3.61 1.70
C HIS A 302 18.99 -2.81 0.96
N ARG A 303 19.34 -3.21 -0.26
CA ARG A 303 20.39 -2.58 -1.08
C ARG A 303 20.13 -1.08 -1.27
N VAL A 304 18.90 -0.69 -1.54
CA VAL A 304 18.50 0.70 -1.69
C VAL A 304 18.36 1.36 -0.32
N GLY A 305 17.59 0.75 0.59
CA GLY A 305 17.21 1.34 1.88
C GLY A 305 18.37 1.58 2.84
N SER A 306 19.41 0.74 2.82
CA SER A 306 20.57 0.85 3.73
C SER A 306 21.35 2.17 3.58
N LYS A 307 21.21 2.86 2.46
CA LYS A 307 21.91 4.11 2.13
C LYS A 307 21.05 5.35 2.36
N LEU A 308 19.79 5.16 2.72
CA LEU A 308 18.81 6.23 2.75
C LEU A 308 18.62 6.78 4.16
N PRO A 309 18.55 8.10 4.31
CA PRO A 309 18.17 8.74 5.57
C PRO A 309 16.64 8.71 5.76
N LEU A 310 16.20 8.70 7.02
CA LEU A 310 14.82 8.96 7.40
C LEU A 310 14.59 10.46 7.52
N LEU A 311 13.68 11.02 6.72
CA LEU A 311 13.51 12.46 6.57
C LEU A 311 12.15 12.99 7.07
N GLY A 312 11.09 12.18 7.04
CA GLY A 312 9.75 12.61 7.45
C GLY A 312 9.48 12.35 8.93
N ASP A 313 9.18 13.40 9.72
CA ASP A 313 8.71 13.27 11.12
C ASP A 313 7.20 13.05 11.16
N LEU A 314 6.75 11.92 10.64
CA LEU A 314 5.35 11.66 10.33
C LEU A 314 4.72 10.59 11.23
N LYS A 315 3.44 10.76 11.60
CA LYS A 315 2.68 9.69 12.28
C LYS A 315 2.71 8.40 11.44
N PRO A 316 2.88 7.21 12.05
CA PRO A 316 2.61 6.89 13.44
C PRO A 316 3.78 7.07 14.42
N PHE A 317 5.03 7.18 13.96
CA PHE A 317 6.18 7.30 14.85
C PHE A 317 6.55 8.76 15.17
N GLY A 318 6.29 9.67 14.24
CA GLY A 318 6.54 11.11 14.36
C GLY A 318 5.29 11.90 14.75
N LYS A 319 5.37 13.22 14.57
CA LYS A 319 4.38 14.18 15.09
C LYS A 319 3.34 14.59 14.06
N TYR A 320 3.76 14.72 12.79
CA TYR A 320 3.00 15.40 11.73
C TYR A 320 2.15 14.45 10.90
N VAL A 321 1.16 15.00 10.21
CA VAL A 321 0.24 14.29 9.30
C VAL A 321 0.43 14.77 7.85
N MET A 322 -0.23 14.13 6.90
CA MET A 322 -0.04 14.44 5.47
C MET A 322 -0.47 15.85 5.09
N THR A 323 -1.44 16.43 5.77
CA THR A 323 -1.84 17.83 5.56
C THR A 323 -0.74 18.81 5.96
N ASP A 324 0.15 18.44 6.87
CA ASP A 324 1.31 19.26 7.22
C ASP A 324 2.40 19.15 6.14
N VAL A 325 2.61 17.94 5.60
CA VAL A 325 3.49 17.74 4.44
C VAL A 325 3.04 18.60 3.26
N ASP A 326 1.72 18.65 2.98
CA ASP A 326 1.17 19.48 1.91
C ASP A 326 1.48 20.97 2.10
N LYS A 327 1.38 21.49 3.33
CA LYS A 327 1.66 22.90 3.67
C LYS A 327 3.10 23.31 3.36
N VAL A 328 4.04 22.39 3.46
CA VAL A 328 5.48 22.68 3.21
C VAL A 328 5.93 22.34 1.78
N GLY A 329 4.99 22.03 0.88
CA GLY A 329 5.25 21.82 -0.54
C GLY A 329 5.08 20.36 -1.02
N GLY A 330 4.72 19.44 -0.14
CA GLY A 330 4.29 18.08 -0.48
C GLY A 330 5.45 17.11 -0.80
N ILE A 331 5.09 15.99 -1.39
CA ILE A 331 6.04 14.92 -1.77
C ILE A 331 7.15 15.42 -2.71
N PRO A 332 6.91 16.34 -3.66
CA PRO A 332 7.97 16.86 -4.51
C PRO A 332 9.18 17.46 -3.78
N VAL A 333 8.99 17.98 -2.55
CA VAL A 333 10.07 18.51 -1.69
C VAL A 333 11.10 17.41 -1.38
N ILE A 334 10.62 16.25 -0.95
CA ILE A 334 11.50 15.11 -0.63
C ILE A 334 12.10 14.51 -1.91
N LEU A 335 11.31 14.35 -2.97
CA LEU A 335 11.82 13.85 -4.24
C LEU A 335 12.95 14.74 -4.78
N ARG A 336 12.81 16.05 -4.67
CA ARG A 336 13.84 17.01 -5.08
C ARG A 336 15.08 16.91 -4.18
N ALA A 337 14.93 16.88 -2.87
CA ALA A 337 16.04 16.76 -1.92
C ALA A 337 16.84 15.45 -2.14
N LEU A 338 16.16 14.34 -2.40
CA LEU A 338 16.79 13.06 -2.71
C LEU A 338 17.48 13.06 -4.08
N LEU A 339 16.88 13.70 -5.08
CA LEU A 339 17.48 13.86 -6.42
C LEU A 339 18.77 14.68 -6.35
N ASP A 340 18.75 15.81 -5.65
CA ASP A 340 19.93 16.70 -5.51
C ASP A 340 21.06 16.03 -4.71
N ALA A 341 20.71 15.09 -3.83
CA ALA A 341 21.68 14.27 -3.09
C ALA A 341 22.19 13.04 -3.89
N GLY A 342 21.72 12.82 -5.11
CA GLY A 342 22.09 11.66 -5.94
C GLY A 342 21.49 10.32 -5.43
N LEU A 343 20.41 10.37 -4.65
CA LEU A 343 19.73 9.21 -4.05
C LEU A 343 18.45 8.81 -4.80
N LEU A 344 18.10 9.53 -5.88
CA LEU A 344 16.91 9.27 -6.70
C LEU A 344 17.31 9.22 -8.19
N HIS A 345 16.74 8.31 -8.96
CA HIS A 345 16.94 8.24 -10.42
C HIS A 345 16.09 9.29 -11.12
N GLY A 346 16.72 10.36 -11.59
CA GLY A 346 16.05 11.47 -12.26
C GLY A 346 15.64 11.18 -13.70
N ASP A 347 16.21 10.16 -14.32
CA ASP A 347 16.00 9.77 -15.73
C ASP A 347 14.75 8.90 -15.95
N CYS A 348 14.03 8.49 -14.89
CA CYS A 348 12.82 7.70 -14.98
C CYS A 348 11.68 8.47 -15.65
N LEU A 349 11.06 7.85 -16.65
CA LEU A 349 9.88 8.39 -17.35
C LEU A 349 8.67 8.40 -16.41
N THR A 350 7.77 9.37 -16.59
CA THR A 350 6.54 9.51 -15.80
C THR A 350 5.31 9.70 -16.70
N VAL A 351 4.13 9.68 -16.09
CA VAL A 351 2.83 9.92 -16.79
C VAL A 351 2.69 11.29 -17.44
N THR A 352 3.58 12.23 -17.18
CA THR A 352 3.63 13.51 -17.93
C THR A 352 4.28 13.34 -19.30
N GLY A 353 4.89 12.19 -19.56
CA GLY A 353 5.74 11.96 -20.74
C GLY A 353 7.07 12.70 -20.68
N LYS A 354 7.48 13.12 -19.49
CA LYS A 354 8.77 13.71 -19.12
C LYS A 354 9.43 12.86 -18.04
N THR A 355 10.72 13.08 -17.83
CA THR A 355 11.46 12.42 -16.75
C THR A 355 11.14 13.02 -15.38
N MET A 356 11.47 12.29 -14.31
CA MET A 356 11.34 12.76 -12.94
C MET A 356 12.10 14.08 -12.72
N ALA A 357 13.34 14.17 -13.20
CA ALA A 357 14.16 15.38 -13.06
C ALA A 357 13.56 16.59 -13.79
N GLU A 358 13.01 16.39 -15.01
CA GLU A 358 12.34 17.45 -15.76
C GLU A 358 11.11 17.97 -15.02
N ASN A 359 10.28 17.08 -14.47
CA ASN A 359 9.11 17.46 -13.68
C ASN A 359 9.49 18.27 -12.44
N LEU A 360 10.48 17.82 -11.67
CA LEU A 360 10.93 18.51 -10.46
C LEU A 360 11.55 19.88 -10.78
N LYS A 361 12.23 20.00 -11.92
CA LYS A 361 12.75 21.28 -12.39
C LYS A 361 11.63 22.28 -12.75
N GLU A 362 10.52 21.80 -13.30
CA GLU A 362 9.36 22.64 -13.66
C GLU A 362 8.57 23.10 -12.43
N ILE A 363 8.31 22.17 -11.49
CA ILE A 363 7.54 22.45 -10.26
C ILE A 363 8.30 23.38 -9.33
N ARG A 364 9.62 23.22 -9.23
CA ARG A 364 10.51 23.98 -8.33
C ARG A 364 10.01 23.94 -6.89
N PRO A 365 9.90 22.72 -6.30
CA PRO A 365 9.46 22.61 -4.91
C PRO A 365 10.44 23.35 -3.99
N PRO A 366 9.99 23.89 -2.84
CA PRO A 366 10.88 24.51 -1.86
C PRO A 366 11.86 23.47 -1.28
N ASP A 367 12.86 23.97 -0.56
CA ASP A 367 13.72 23.11 0.25
C ASP A 367 12.93 22.54 1.45
N PRO A 368 13.35 21.40 2.03
CA PRO A 368 12.79 20.87 3.26
C PRO A 368 12.79 21.93 4.37
N ASP A 369 11.67 22.03 5.11
CA ASP A 369 11.48 23.02 6.18
C ASP A 369 12.35 22.78 7.41
N GLY A 370 12.96 21.59 7.53
CA GLY A 370 13.80 21.19 8.65
C GLY A 370 13.04 20.75 9.91
N GLU A 371 11.72 20.78 9.89
CA GLU A 371 10.86 20.36 10.99
C GLU A 371 10.00 19.15 10.60
N ILE A 372 9.07 19.30 9.67
CA ILE A 372 8.19 18.25 9.16
C ILE A 372 8.98 17.31 8.24
N LEU A 373 9.75 17.91 7.34
CA LEU A 373 10.62 17.24 6.39
C LEU A 373 12.06 17.68 6.62
N LYS A 374 12.91 16.74 7.05
CA LYS A 374 14.34 17.00 7.31
C LYS A 374 15.14 17.08 6.01
N ALA A 375 16.20 17.87 6.05
CA ALA A 375 17.20 17.88 4.99
C ALA A 375 18.02 16.57 4.99
N VAL A 376 18.50 16.13 3.82
CA VAL A 376 19.32 14.91 3.70
C VAL A 376 20.59 14.96 4.55
N LYS A 377 21.16 16.16 4.74
CA LYS A 377 22.36 16.39 5.59
C LYS A 377 22.09 16.38 7.10
N ASP A 378 20.83 16.50 7.50
CA ASP A 378 20.39 16.54 8.92
C ASP A 378 19.13 15.67 9.10
N PRO A 379 19.22 14.35 8.90
CA PRO A 379 18.10 13.44 8.95
C PRO A 379 17.67 13.09 10.38
N LEU A 380 16.47 12.54 10.53
CA LEU A 380 15.99 11.98 11.81
C LEU A 380 16.85 10.77 12.24
N SER A 381 17.25 9.95 11.30
CA SER A 381 18.17 8.82 11.51
C SER A 381 18.87 8.44 10.22
N LEU A 382 20.02 7.78 10.36
CA LEU A 382 20.68 7.07 9.26
C LEU A 382 20.07 5.66 9.13
N GLY A 383 19.92 5.19 7.90
CA GLY A 383 19.16 3.98 7.57
C GLY A 383 17.67 4.27 7.44
N GLY A 384 17.02 3.64 6.48
CA GLY A 384 15.61 3.84 6.18
C GLY A 384 14.69 3.34 7.30
N GLY A 385 13.40 3.66 7.19
CA GLY A 385 12.40 3.31 8.20
C GLY A 385 11.98 1.83 8.24
N ILE A 386 12.51 0.98 7.35
CA ILE A 386 12.17 -0.44 7.22
C ILE A 386 13.44 -1.26 7.01
N THR A 387 13.53 -2.41 7.68
CA THR A 387 14.63 -3.38 7.55
C THR A 387 14.09 -4.75 7.12
N ILE A 388 14.75 -5.37 6.15
CA ILE A 388 14.50 -6.76 5.76
C ILE A 388 15.38 -7.65 6.62
N LEU A 389 14.78 -8.63 7.27
CA LEU A 389 15.43 -9.60 8.14
C LEU A 389 15.50 -10.96 7.45
N ASN A 390 16.57 -11.71 7.75
CA ASN A 390 16.74 -13.11 7.38
C ASN A 390 17.16 -13.90 8.64
N GLY A 391 17.25 -15.20 8.59
CA GLY A 391 17.69 -16.01 9.72
C GLY A 391 16.96 -17.33 9.84
N SER A 392 17.26 -18.08 10.89
CA SER A 392 16.71 -19.42 11.07
C SER A 392 15.19 -19.44 11.25
N LEU A 393 14.60 -18.36 11.75
CA LEU A 393 13.14 -18.23 11.87
C LEU A 393 12.47 -17.77 10.57
N THR A 394 13.20 -17.08 9.70
CA THR A 394 12.67 -16.47 8.46
C THR A 394 13.64 -16.60 7.28
N PRO A 395 13.88 -17.83 6.78
CA PRO A 395 14.85 -18.08 5.73
C PRO A 395 14.54 -17.38 4.40
N ASP A 396 13.27 -17.12 4.09
CA ASP A 396 12.85 -16.40 2.88
C ASP A 396 12.65 -14.89 3.12
N GLY A 397 12.87 -14.43 4.34
CA GLY A 397 12.81 -13.03 4.74
C GLY A 397 11.59 -12.65 5.57
N ALA A 398 11.72 -11.51 6.26
CA ALA A 398 10.66 -10.84 7.01
C ALA A 398 10.86 -9.33 6.97
N VAL A 399 9.84 -8.57 7.33
CA VAL A 399 9.83 -7.10 7.28
C VAL A 399 9.68 -6.54 8.69
N CYS A 400 10.64 -5.72 9.10
CA CYS A 400 10.63 -5.01 10.38
C CYS A 400 10.52 -3.51 10.15
N LYS A 401 9.60 -2.85 10.85
CA LYS A 401 9.56 -1.39 10.90
C LYS A 401 10.57 -0.90 11.95
N THR A 402 11.55 -0.12 11.52
CA THR A 402 12.63 0.39 12.39
C THR A 402 12.48 1.86 12.73
N ALA A 403 11.66 2.62 11.98
CA ALA A 403 11.37 4.02 12.26
C ALA A 403 10.81 4.20 13.67
N GLY A 404 11.48 5.01 14.49
CA GLY A 404 11.05 5.37 15.85
C GLY A 404 11.16 4.26 16.91
N VAL A 405 11.72 3.08 16.60
CA VAL A 405 11.78 1.94 17.54
C VAL A 405 12.93 2.09 18.55
N GLY A 406 14.14 2.42 18.11
CA GLY A 406 15.31 2.64 18.97
C GLY A 406 15.82 1.38 19.69
N VAL A 407 15.46 0.18 19.23
CA VAL A 407 15.92 -1.11 19.74
C VAL A 407 16.61 -1.87 18.61
N ASP A 408 17.91 -2.13 18.76
CA ASP A 408 18.71 -2.81 17.75
C ASP A 408 18.81 -4.33 17.99
N LEU A 409 18.78 -4.74 19.26
CA LEU A 409 18.92 -6.13 19.68
C LEU A 409 17.85 -6.47 20.72
N PHE A 410 17.15 -7.58 20.52
CA PHE A 410 16.19 -8.10 21.48
C PHE A 410 16.24 -9.63 21.50
N GLU A 411 16.18 -10.22 22.68
CA GLU A 411 16.11 -11.67 22.86
C GLU A 411 15.18 -11.99 24.02
N GLY A 412 14.30 -12.96 23.82
CA GLY A 412 13.33 -13.33 24.85
C GLY A 412 12.68 -14.69 24.62
N PRO A 413 11.92 -15.19 25.63
CA PRO A 413 11.15 -16.40 25.51
C PRO A 413 9.90 -16.17 24.65
N ALA A 414 9.62 -17.11 23.75
CA ALA A 414 8.43 -17.08 22.90
C ALA A 414 7.14 -17.36 23.69
N LYS A 415 6.10 -16.59 23.38
CA LYS A 415 4.70 -16.86 23.72
C LYS A 415 3.90 -17.01 22.44
N VAL A 416 3.45 -18.21 22.15
CA VAL A 416 2.91 -18.59 20.85
C VAL A 416 1.39 -18.57 20.87
N PHE A 417 0.81 -17.90 19.87
CA PHE A 417 -0.62 -17.76 19.67
C PHE A 417 -0.97 -18.08 18.20
N GLU A 418 -2.14 -18.67 17.99
CA GLU A 418 -2.59 -19.03 16.64
C GLU A 418 -3.60 -18.01 16.06
N ARG A 419 -3.86 -16.91 16.80
CA ARG A 419 -4.74 -15.80 16.41
C ARG A 419 -4.47 -14.57 17.25
N GLU A 420 -4.74 -13.39 16.69
CA GLU A 420 -4.65 -12.12 17.38
C GLU A 420 -5.46 -12.07 18.68
N GLN A 421 -6.71 -12.57 18.67
CA GLN A 421 -7.58 -12.54 19.85
C GLN A 421 -6.95 -13.27 21.03
N ALA A 422 -6.35 -14.44 20.83
CA ALA A 422 -5.70 -15.18 21.92
C ALA A 422 -4.51 -14.40 22.51
N ALA A 423 -3.80 -13.62 21.70
CA ALA A 423 -2.75 -12.73 22.20
C ALA A 423 -3.32 -11.53 22.95
N MET A 424 -4.47 -10.99 22.51
CA MET A 424 -5.20 -9.94 23.25
C MET A 424 -5.63 -10.44 24.62
N ASP A 425 -6.28 -11.60 24.69
CA ASP A 425 -6.73 -12.22 25.95
C ASP A 425 -5.54 -12.43 26.91
N ALA A 426 -4.37 -12.85 26.38
CA ALA A 426 -3.15 -13.05 27.15
C ALA A 426 -2.53 -11.72 27.63
N LEU A 427 -2.66 -10.64 26.88
CA LEU A 427 -2.23 -9.32 27.32
C LEU A 427 -3.13 -8.78 28.43
N GLU A 428 -4.45 -8.90 28.28
CA GLU A 428 -5.45 -8.44 29.25
C GLU A 428 -5.32 -9.15 30.59
N ASN A 429 -5.10 -10.48 30.59
CA ASN A 429 -4.92 -11.26 31.82
C ASN A 429 -3.50 -11.16 32.43
N GLY A 430 -2.61 -10.34 31.83
CA GLY A 430 -1.25 -10.10 32.34
C GLY A 430 -0.26 -11.22 32.05
N SER A 431 -0.60 -12.19 31.18
CA SER A 431 0.32 -13.28 30.80
C SER A 431 1.45 -12.82 29.89
N ILE A 432 1.29 -11.72 29.14
CA ILE A 432 2.36 -11.09 28.35
C ILE A 432 3.04 -10.02 29.21
N VAL A 433 4.35 -10.18 29.40
CA VAL A 433 5.17 -9.30 30.23
C VAL A 433 6.39 -8.76 29.47
N ALA A 434 7.06 -7.78 30.05
CA ALA A 434 8.31 -7.24 29.49
C ALA A 434 9.36 -8.36 29.34
N GLY A 435 10.03 -8.39 28.19
CA GLY A 435 11.00 -9.40 27.81
C GLY A 435 10.44 -10.55 26.96
N ASP A 436 9.12 -10.64 26.82
CA ASP A 436 8.51 -11.69 25.99
C ASP A 436 8.64 -11.44 24.49
N VAL A 437 8.70 -12.53 23.73
CA VAL A 437 8.51 -12.55 22.27
C VAL A 437 7.13 -13.14 21.96
N VAL A 438 6.20 -12.31 21.56
CA VAL A 438 4.86 -12.73 21.15
C VAL A 438 4.90 -13.20 19.70
N VAL A 439 4.57 -14.47 19.46
CA VAL A 439 4.54 -15.09 18.13
C VAL A 439 3.09 -15.40 17.76
N ILE A 440 2.55 -14.72 16.76
CA ILE A 440 1.22 -14.98 16.20
C ILE A 440 1.39 -15.61 14.83
N ARG A 441 0.94 -16.85 14.68
CA ARG A 441 1.15 -17.65 13.45
C ARG A 441 -0.16 -18.09 12.82
N TYR A 442 -0.08 -18.62 11.60
CA TYR A 442 -1.21 -18.98 10.73
C TYR A 442 -2.08 -17.79 10.32
N GLU A 443 -1.46 -16.62 10.25
CA GLU A 443 -2.05 -15.38 9.72
C GLU A 443 -1.40 -14.96 8.39
N GLY A 444 -0.58 -15.84 7.79
CA GLY A 444 0.06 -15.62 6.48
C GLY A 444 -0.92 -15.67 5.29
N PRO A 445 -0.43 -15.48 4.06
CA PRO A 445 -1.27 -15.39 2.85
C PRO A 445 -2.23 -16.55 2.67
N LYS A 446 -1.78 -17.79 2.89
CA LYS A 446 -2.57 -19.02 2.74
C LYS A 446 -3.25 -19.42 4.05
N GLY A 447 -2.51 -19.42 5.16
CA GLY A 447 -2.96 -19.92 6.46
C GLY A 447 -4.05 -19.06 7.08
N GLY A 448 -3.86 -17.76 7.07
CA GLY A 448 -4.88 -16.76 7.39
C GLY A 448 -5.31 -16.04 6.11
N PRO A 449 -6.13 -16.65 5.22
CA PRO A 449 -6.34 -16.14 3.88
C PRO A 449 -6.58 -14.64 3.83
N GLY A 450 -5.77 -13.94 3.03
CA GLY A 450 -5.77 -12.49 3.01
C GLY A 450 -4.80 -11.84 3.99
N MET A 451 -3.98 -12.62 4.74
CA MET A 451 -2.86 -12.08 5.52
C MET A 451 -3.29 -10.85 6.33
N ARG A 452 -4.28 -11.03 7.24
CA ARG A 452 -4.95 -9.89 7.87
C ARG A 452 -3.99 -9.00 8.65
N GLU A 453 -4.28 -7.70 8.66
CA GLU A 453 -3.54 -6.73 9.45
C GLU A 453 -3.96 -6.79 10.91
N MET A 454 -2.97 -6.79 11.81
CA MET A 454 -3.17 -6.75 13.24
C MET A 454 -2.75 -5.39 13.79
N LEU A 455 -3.71 -4.58 14.22
CA LEU A 455 -3.48 -3.29 14.84
C LEU A 455 -3.91 -3.27 16.31
N MET A 456 -4.93 -4.06 16.65
CA MET A 456 -5.45 -4.08 18.03
C MET A 456 -4.38 -4.52 19.00
N ILE A 457 -3.71 -5.65 18.74
CA ILE A 457 -2.65 -6.16 19.63
C ILE A 457 -1.46 -5.18 19.70
N THR A 458 -1.05 -4.54 18.59
CA THR A 458 0.06 -3.58 18.61
C THR A 458 -0.29 -2.30 19.37
N GLY A 459 -1.51 -1.80 19.20
CA GLY A 459 -2.05 -0.68 19.97
C GLY A 459 -2.17 -0.99 21.46
N ALA A 460 -2.69 -2.18 21.78
CA ALA A 460 -2.85 -2.63 23.17
C ALA A 460 -1.49 -2.82 23.89
N ILE A 461 -0.50 -3.44 23.24
CA ILE A 461 0.87 -3.57 23.77
C ILE A 461 1.48 -2.18 24.03
N LYS A 462 1.29 -1.23 23.12
CA LYS A 462 1.76 0.16 23.30
C LYS A 462 1.02 0.83 24.45
N GLY A 463 -0.32 0.74 24.50
CA GLY A 463 -1.16 1.28 25.56
C GLY A 463 -0.84 0.69 26.95
N ALA A 464 -0.39 -0.58 26.99
CA ALA A 464 0.09 -1.25 28.19
C ALA A 464 1.49 -0.79 28.65
N GLY A 465 2.16 0.11 27.94
CA GLY A 465 3.53 0.54 28.22
C GLY A 465 4.62 -0.46 27.81
N LEU A 466 4.26 -1.53 27.09
CA LEU A 466 5.15 -2.62 26.72
C LEU A 466 5.78 -2.48 25.32
N GLY A 467 5.49 -1.42 24.59
CA GLY A 467 5.86 -1.26 23.17
C GLY A 467 7.37 -1.27 22.86
N LYS A 468 8.25 -1.10 23.87
CA LYS A 468 9.72 -1.20 23.72
C LYS A 468 10.31 -2.44 24.40
N SER A 469 9.51 -3.21 25.13
CA SER A 469 9.94 -4.33 25.95
C SER A 469 9.31 -5.67 25.56
N VAL A 470 8.51 -5.69 24.50
CA VAL A 470 7.94 -6.90 23.88
C VAL A 470 8.24 -6.88 22.39
N LEU A 471 8.73 -7.99 21.86
CA LEU A 471 8.89 -8.22 20.43
C LEU A 471 7.64 -8.96 19.93
N LEU A 472 7.04 -8.46 18.84
CA LEU A 472 5.89 -9.09 18.20
C LEU A 472 6.27 -9.62 16.82
N ILE A 473 6.01 -10.91 16.56
CA ILE A 473 6.38 -11.61 15.33
C ILE A 473 5.15 -12.30 14.73
N THR A 474 4.99 -12.22 13.40
CA THR A 474 3.89 -12.89 12.69
C THR A 474 4.24 -13.23 11.25
N ASP A 475 3.65 -14.31 10.72
CA ASP A 475 3.58 -14.59 9.30
C ASP A 475 2.48 -13.77 8.58
N GLY A 476 1.61 -13.09 9.35
CA GLY A 476 0.66 -12.09 8.88
C GLY A 476 1.28 -10.70 8.68
N ARG A 477 0.45 -9.66 8.84
CA ARG A 477 0.84 -8.25 8.67
C ARG A 477 0.50 -7.42 9.89
N PHE A 478 1.23 -6.34 10.06
CA PHE A 478 0.84 -5.25 10.94
C PHE A 478 0.37 -4.04 10.13
N SER A 479 -0.56 -3.27 10.69
CA SER A 479 -1.06 -2.05 10.08
C SER A 479 0.06 -1.02 9.85
N GLY A 480 -0.09 -0.17 8.84
CA GLY A 480 0.77 0.99 8.62
C GLY A 480 0.83 1.95 9.81
N GLY A 481 -0.18 1.93 10.68
CA GLY A 481 -0.23 2.69 11.93
C GLY A 481 0.52 2.06 13.11
N THR A 482 1.09 0.86 12.94
CA THR A 482 1.82 0.15 14.00
C THR A 482 3.12 0.86 14.38
N THR A 483 3.39 0.90 15.68
CA THR A 483 4.66 1.35 16.28
C THR A 483 5.15 0.29 17.28
N GLY A 484 6.46 0.29 17.59
CA GLY A 484 7.09 -0.71 18.45
C GLY A 484 7.86 -1.76 17.66
N LEU A 485 8.51 -2.70 18.37
CA LEU A 485 9.33 -3.73 17.77
C LEU A 485 8.44 -4.85 17.20
N CYS A 486 8.11 -4.72 15.90
CA CYS A 486 7.19 -5.63 15.21
C CYS A 486 7.81 -6.14 13.92
N VAL A 487 7.77 -7.47 13.73
CA VAL A 487 8.25 -8.19 12.56
C VAL A 487 7.08 -8.93 11.92
N GLY A 488 6.70 -8.52 10.71
CA GLY A 488 5.67 -9.18 9.91
C GLY A 488 6.23 -9.84 8.68
N HIS A 489 5.32 -10.45 7.90
CA HIS A 489 5.64 -11.13 6.63
C HIS A 489 6.67 -12.26 6.78
N VAL A 490 6.75 -12.88 7.97
CA VAL A 490 7.70 -13.99 8.21
C VAL A 490 7.46 -15.09 7.19
N SER A 491 8.50 -15.40 6.42
CA SER A 491 8.42 -16.35 5.32
C SER A 491 9.51 -17.41 5.41
N PRO A 492 9.17 -18.68 5.11
CA PRO A 492 7.84 -19.23 4.74
C PRO A 492 6.83 -19.14 5.89
N GLU A 493 5.53 -19.00 5.56
CA GLU A 493 4.45 -18.95 6.55
C GLU A 493 4.23 -20.31 7.25
N ALA A 494 3.52 -20.30 8.38
CA ALA A 494 3.32 -21.50 9.20
C ALA A 494 2.59 -22.62 8.45
N VAL A 495 1.59 -22.33 7.63
CA VAL A 495 0.83 -23.35 6.89
C VAL A 495 1.67 -24.07 5.82
N ASP A 496 2.68 -23.42 5.30
CA ASP A 496 3.64 -24.00 4.36
C ASP A 496 4.80 -24.75 5.08
N GLY A 497 4.74 -24.89 6.41
CA GLY A 497 5.77 -25.56 7.19
C GLY A 497 7.01 -24.69 7.44
N GLY A 498 6.89 -23.38 7.35
CA GLY A 498 7.95 -22.45 7.74
C GLY A 498 8.36 -22.62 9.21
N PRO A 499 9.58 -22.20 9.59
CA PRO A 499 10.10 -22.39 10.96
C PRO A 499 9.18 -21.84 12.05
N ILE A 500 8.42 -20.79 11.77
CA ILE A 500 7.45 -20.20 12.70
C ILE A 500 6.37 -21.20 13.16
N ALA A 501 6.03 -22.20 12.32
CA ALA A 501 5.08 -23.25 12.67
C ALA A 501 5.53 -24.12 13.86
N PHE A 502 6.84 -24.20 14.07
CA PHE A 502 7.46 -25.11 15.03
C PHE A 502 7.91 -24.43 16.33
N VAL A 503 7.75 -23.12 16.45
CA VAL A 503 8.04 -22.37 17.69
C VAL A 503 7.12 -22.87 18.80
N LYS A 504 7.70 -23.14 19.98
CA LYS A 504 6.99 -23.53 21.20
C LYS A 504 7.10 -22.45 22.27
N ASN A 505 6.13 -22.42 23.19
CA ASN A 505 6.22 -21.53 24.35
C ASN A 505 7.52 -21.80 25.13
N GLY A 506 8.25 -20.72 25.43
CA GLY A 506 9.53 -20.76 26.13
C GLY A 506 10.77 -20.86 25.23
N ASP A 507 10.62 -21.16 23.93
CA ASP A 507 11.76 -21.13 23.01
C ASP A 507 12.38 -19.72 22.98
N ARG A 508 13.71 -19.66 22.89
CA ARG A 508 14.40 -18.37 22.78
C ARG A 508 14.38 -17.89 21.33
N VAL A 509 13.98 -16.66 21.13
CA VAL A 509 14.02 -15.98 19.83
C VAL A 509 14.84 -14.72 19.95
N SER A 510 15.72 -14.47 18.96
CA SER A 510 16.61 -13.30 18.90
C SER A 510 16.39 -12.53 17.62
N ILE A 511 16.34 -11.19 17.72
CA ILE A 511 16.42 -10.27 16.60
C ILE A 511 17.64 -9.36 16.77
N ASP A 512 18.45 -9.23 15.72
CA ASP A 512 19.49 -8.21 15.60
C ASP A 512 19.24 -7.39 14.33
N VAL A 513 18.72 -6.19 14.51
CA VAL A 513 18.33 -5.30 13.40
C VAL A 513 19.55 -4.86 12.59
N LYS A 514 20.71 -4.66 13.24
CA LYS A 514 21.95 -4.25 12.55
C LYS A 514 22.54 -5.37 11.70
N LYS A 515 22.50 -6.60 12.22
CA LYS A 515 22.91 -7.79 11.47
C LYS A 515 21.82 -8.28 10.53
N ARG A 516 20.60 -7.75 10.67
CA ARG A 516 19.42 -8.16 9.88
C ARG A 516 19.05 -9.62 10.12
N THR A 517 19.17 -10.11 11.35
CA THR A 517 18.84 -11.49 11.68
C THR A 517 17.62 -11.60 12.56
N LEU A 518 16.84 -12.66 12.33
CA LEU A 518 15.74 -13.12 13.16
C LEU A 518 15.87 -14.63 13.34
N ASP A 519 16.29 -15.04 14.52
CA ASP A 519 16.70 -16.42 14.77
C ASP A 519 15.86 -17.09 15.88
N LEU A 520 15.51 -18.33 15.62
CA LEU A 520 14.98 -19.27 16.62
C LEU A 520 16.16 -20.04 17.21
N LEU A 521 16.43 -19.85 18.50
CA LEU A 521 17.58 -20.44 19.19
C LEU A 521 17.22 -21.86 19.69
N VAL A 522 16.96 -22.76 18.76
CA VAL A 522 16.63 -24.19 18.98
C VAL A 522 17.56 -25.00 18.10
N ASP A 523 18.10 -26.09 18.64
CA ASP A 523 19.00 -26.95 17.91
C ASP A 523 18.34 -27.57 16.68
N GLU A 524 19.09 -27.70 15.56
CA GLU A 524 18.57 -28.24 14.31
C GLU A 524 18.06 -29.70 14.45
N SER A 525 18.64 -30.48 15.36
CA SER A 525 18.17 -31.82 15.67
C SER A 525 16.76 -31.80 16.24
N GLU A 526 16.46 -30.89 17.16
CA GLU A 526 15.12 -30.71 17.71
C GLU A 526 14.16 -30.14 16.66
N MET A 527 14.59 -29.19 15.86
CA MET A 527 13.77 -28.66 14.75
C MET A 527 13.40 -29.75 13.75
N THR A 528 14.34 -30.66 13.46
CA THR A 528 14.08 -31.82 12.59
C THR A 528 13.00 -32.73 13.18
N GLU A 529 13.04 -33.01 14.50
CA GLU A 529 12.00 -33.80 15.18
C GLU A 529 10.65 -33.07 15.17
N ARG A 530 10.62 -31.77 15.42
CA ARG A 530 9.38 -30.97 15.37
C ARG A 530 8.74 -31.00 13.97
N ARG A 531 9.54 -30.94 12.91
CA ARG A 531 9.07 -31.03 11.50
C ARG A 531 8.40 -32.38 11.18
N LYS A 532 8.82 -33.48 11.78
CA LYS A 532 8.18 -34.80 11.60
C LYS A 532 6.73 -34.84 12.08
N SER A 533 6.37 -34.04 13.06
CA SER A 533 5.03 -33.95 13.62
C SER A 533 4.11 -32.93 12.92
N PHE A 534 4.63 -32.23 11.88
CA PHE A 534 3.89 -31.20 11.17
C PHE A 534 2.63 -31.76 10.50
N LYS A 535 1.52 -31.12 10.77
CA LYS A 535 0.23 -31.38 10.11
C LYS A 535 -0.27 -30.06 9.56
N PRO A 536 -0.38 -29.92 8.24
CA PRO A 536 -0.95 -28.72 7.63
C PRO A 536 -2.34 -28.44 8.18
N LEU A 537 -2.63 -27.18 8.49
CA LEU A 537 -3.96 -26.78 8.90
C LEU A 537 -4.99 -27.05 7.81
N THR A 538 -6.14 -27.58 8.18
CA THR A 538 -7.29 -27.65 7.28
C THR A 538 -7.89 -26.26 7.13
N HIS A 539 -7.95 -25.75 5.90
CA HIS A 539 -8.50 -24.42 5.64
C HIS A 539 -9.95 -24.29 6.13
N LYS A 540 -10.21 -23.24 6.92
CA LYS A 540 -11.55 -22.88 7.41
C LYS A 540 -12.52 -22.57 6.27
N TYR A 541 -12.03 -21.97 5.20
CA TYR A 541 -12.83 -21.50 4.07
C TYR A 541 -12.84 -22.54 2.94
N ARG A 542 -14.03 -23.07 2.62
CA ARG A 542 -14.21 -24.09 1.57
C ARG A 542 -14.78 -23.53 0.26
N ARG A 543 -15.33 -22.30 0.29
CA ARG A 543 -16.00 -21.62 -0.83
C ARG A 543 -15.72 -20.13 -0.81
N GLY A 544 -16.05 -19.46 -1.91
CA GLY A 544 -15.96 -18.01 -2.03
C GLY A 544 -14.55 -17.51 -2.32
N VAL A 545 -14.37 -16.21 -2.17
CA VAL A 545 -13.15 -15.52 -2.57
C VAL A 545 -11.94 -15.93 -1.72
N LEU A 546 -12.11 -16.10 -0.40
CA LEU A 546 -11.03 -16.53 0.49
C LEU A 546 -10.52 -17.94 0.16
N ALA A 547 -11.44 -18.87 -0.20
CA ALA A 547 -11.06 -20.21 -0.60
C ALA A 547 -10.32 -20.24 -1.95
N LYS A 548 -10.68 -19.37 -2.89
CA LYS A 548 -9.95 -19.20 -4.16
C LYS A 548 -8.57 -18.60 -3.89
N TYR A 549 -8.52 -17.52 -3.13
CA TYR A 549 -7.29 -16.83 -2.79
C TYR A 549 -6.27 -17.76 -2.12
N SER A 550 -6.65 -18.49 -1.05
CA SER A 550 -5.72 -19.38 -0.35
C SER A 550 -5.13 -20.51 -1.21
N LYS A 551 -5.79 -20.85 -2.34
CA LYS A 551 -5.28 -21.86 -3.28
C LYS A 551 -4.30 -21.30 -4.29
N LEU A 552 -4.45 -20.04 -4.66
CA LEU A 552 -3.69 -19.40 -5.74
C LEU A 552 -2.55 -18.54 -5.21
N VAL A 553 -2.69 -18.00 -4.00
CA VAL A 553 -1.73 -17.03 -3.48
C VAL A 553 -0.35 -17.63 -3.24
N GLY A 554 0.66 -16.88 -3.67
CA GLY A 554 2.06 -17.16 -3.40
C GLY A 554 2.56 -16.65 -2.04
N SER A 555 3.86 -16.76 -1.80
CA SER A 555 4.53 -16.31 -0.58
C SER A 555 4.50 -14.80 -0.41
N ALA A 556 4.45 -14.33 0.85
CA ALA A 556 4.62 -12.92 1.20
C ALA A 556 5.98 -12.36 0.75
N ALA A 557 7.04 -13.17 0.75
CA ALA A 557 8.36 -12.78 0.23
C ALA A 557 8.37 -12.44 -1.27
N LYS A 558 7.30 -12.81 -1.99
CA LYS A 558 7.09 -12.53 -3.43
C LYS A 558 5.87 -11.63 -3.69
N GLY A 559 5.34 -10.95 -2.66
CA GLY A 559 4.23 -10.01 -2.79
C GLY A 559 2.84 -10.59 -2.54
N ALA A 560 2.70 -11.88 -2.19
CA ALA A 560 1.43 -12.57 -1.98
C ALA A 560 0.44 -12.32 -3.14
N VAL A 561 0.88 -12.58 -4.37
CA VAL A 561 0.09 -12.50 -5.60
C VAL A 561 -0.61 -13.81 -5.91
N CYS A 562 -1.73 -13.77 -6.64
CA CYS A 562 -2.44 -14.94 -7.14
C CYS A 562 -2.06 -15.19 -8.60
N ASP A 563 -1.35 -16.33 -8.84
CA ASP A 563 -1.00 -16.82 -10.18
C ASP A 563 -1.93 -17.98 -10.61
#